data_a3ae78a5bdea908d293b382971c97e32
#
_entry.id   a3ae78a5bdea908d293b382971c97e32
#
_cell.length_a   1.000
_cell.length_b   1.000
_cell.length_c   1.000
_cell.angle_alpha   90.00
_cell.angle_beta   90.00
_cell.angle_gamma   90.00
#
_symmetry.space_group_name_H-M   'P 1'
#
loop_
_entity.id
_entity.type
_entity.pdbx_description
1 polymer ?
#
loop_
_entity_poly.entity_id
_entity_poly.type
_entity_poly.pdbx_seq_one_letter_code
_entity_poly.pdbx_strand_id
1 'polypeptide(L)'
;MRIALRIALAASAALLTLGVAQAQEKTLRIGTEGAYPPFNNLTSDGQLVGFDIDIAKALCDEMKVKCTFVAQDWDGIIPALQAGKFDAIVASMSITPERKEKVDFSNKYYNTPSALAVPKDSTLKGVTKEDLAGKTIGVATTTTHFNYASKTYTDSTVKGYPSSPEEQADLANGRLDAIEDDIVVLQQFLDSPDGACCKILGQPSPQPVEIFGPGAGIAVRKGETDLVNKLNSAIDAIRANGKYKEINDKYFKFDVYGAES
;
A
#
# COMPACT_ATOMS: atom_id res chain seq x y z
N MET A 1 -52.20 -39.44 -69.06
CA MET A 1 -51.07 -39.81 -68.29
C MET A 1 -50.14 -38.57 -68.22
N ARG A 2 -50.32 -37.74 -67.22
CA ARG A 2 -49.55 -36.48 -67.06
C ARG A 2 -48.92 -36.48 -65.71
N ILE A 3 -47.59 -36.63 -65.66
CA ILE A 3 -46.78 -36.60 -64.47
C ILE A 3 -46.43 -35.12 -64.18
N ALA A 4 -46.96 -34.59 -63.10
CA ALA A 4 -46.62 -33.24 -62.62
C ALA A 4 -45.41 -33.29 -61.70
N LEU A 5 -44.29 -32.66 -62.11
CA LEU A 5 -43.11 -32.50 -61.36
C LEU A 5 -43.25 -31.31 -60.37
N ARG A 6 -43.25 -31.55 -59.06
CA ARG A 6 -43.27 -30.50 -58.05
C ARG A 6 -41.84 -30.24 -57.59
N ILE A 7 -41.30 -29.06 -57.94
CA ILE A 7 -40.04 -28.57 -57.47
C ILE A 7 -40.33 -27.93 -56.13
N ALA A 8 -39.76 -28.49 -55.06
CA ALA A 8 -39.75 -27.90 -53.74
C ALA A 8 -38.51 -26.99 -53.59
N LEU A 9 -38.69 -25.65 -53.51
CA LEU A 9 -37.64 -24.70 -53.11
C LEU A 9 -37.42 -24.81 -51.60
N ALA A 10 -36.30 -25.33 -51.18
CA ALA A 10 -35.85 -25.25 -49.80
C ALA A 10 -35.10 -23.90 -49.60
N ALA A 11 -35.78 -22.97 -48.97
CA ALA A 11 -35.16 -21.70 -48.51
C ALA A 11 -34.38 -21.96 -47.22
N SER A 12 -33.06 -22.08 -47.33
CA SER A 12 -32.14 -22.16 -46.17
C SER A 12 -31.96 -20.77 -45.56
N ALA A 13 -32.67 -20.48 -44.48
CA ALA A 13 -32.44 -19.31 -43.66
C ALA A 13 -31.18 -19.54 -42.83
N ALA A 14 -30.06 -18.96 -43.26
CA ALA A 14 -28.83 -18.88 -42.47
C ALA A 14 -29.05 -17.86 -41.36
N LEU A 15 -29.33 -18.33 -40.16
CA LEU A 15 -29.29 -17.53 -38.94
C LEU A 15 -27.79 -17.17 -38.65
N LEU A 16 -27.42 -15.97 -39.02
CA LEU A 16 -26.17 -15.33 -38.52
C LEU A 16 -26.36 -15.08 -37.04
N THR A 17 -25.89 -16.00 -36.18
CA THR A 17 -25.69 -15.76 -34.77
C THR A 17 -24.50 -14.80 -34.63
N LEU A 18 -24.77 -13.51 -34.51
CA LEU A 18 -23.84 -12.53 -34.04
C LEU A 18 -23.48 -12.94 -32.61
N GLY A 19 -22.39 -13.70 -32.45
CA GLY A 19 -21.78 -13.96 -31.18
C GLY A 19 -21.31 -12.62 -30.65
N VAL A 20 -22.04 -12.07 -29.70
CA VAL A 20 -21.55 -10.95 -28.86
C VAL A 20 -20.36 -11.55 -28.13
N ALA A 21 -19.14 -11.26 -28.59
CA ALA A 21 -17.91 -11.51 -27.84
C ALA A 21 -18.04 -10.69 -26.58
N GLN A 22 -18.48 -11.34 -25.50
CA GLN A 22 -18.46 -10.75 -24.16
C GLN A 22 -16.98 -10.54 -23.85
N ALA A 23 -16.50 -9.31 -23.99
CA ALA A 23 -15.16 -8.95 -23.59
C ALA A 23 -15.05 -9.30 -22.10
N GLN A 24 -14.32 -10.36 -21.77
CA GLN A 24 -14.09 -10.77 -20.40
C GLN A 24 -13.45 -9.58 -19.69
N GLU A 25 -14.16 -9.02 -18.72
CA GLU A 25 -13.70 -7.88 -17.94
C GLU A 25 -12.35 -8.23 -17.31
N LYS A 26 -11.31 -7.50 -17.68
CA LYS A 26 -9.98 -7.76 -17.18
C LYS A 26 -9.97 -7.47 -15.69
N THR A 27 -9.60 -8.46 -14.89
CA THR A 27 -9.49 -8.33 -13.43
C THR A 27 -8.03 -8.10 -13.05
N LEU A 28 -7.77 -7.09 -12.19
CA LEU A 28 -6.49 -6.84 -11.53
C LEU A 28 -6.62 -7.25 -10.07
N ARG A 29 -5.83 -8.23 -9.66
CA ARG A 29 -5.77 -8.70 -8.27
C ARG A 29 -4.75 -7.86 -7.52
N ILE A 30 -5.16 -7.23 -6.43
CA ILE A 30 -4.36 -6.34 -5.60
C ILE A 30 -4.05 -7.03 -4.28
N GLY A 31 -2.77 -7.20 -3.96
CA GLY A 31 -2.30 -7.59 -2.63
C GLY A 31 -2.15 -6.36 -1.73
N THR A 32 -2.60 -6.47 -0.49
CA THR A 32 -2.44 -5.45 0.54
C THR A 32 -2.28 -6.10 1.91
N GLU A 33 -1.70 -5.39 2.88
CA GLU A 33 -1.48 -5.97 4.21
C GLU A 33 -2.78 -6.05 5.02
N GLY A 34 -3.51 -4.95 5.11
CA GLY A 34 -4.72 -4.85 5.92
C GLY A 34 -4.46 -4.57 7.42
N ALA A 35 -3.25 -4.17 7.80
CA ALA A 35 -2.85 -3.86 9.17
C ALA A 35 -2.08 -2.53 9.29
N TYR A 36 -2.32 -1.59 8.39
CA TYR A 36 -1.62 -0.31 8.31
C TYR A 36 -2.59 0.89 8.16
N PRO A 37 -3.49 1.13 9.13
CA PRO A 37 -4.41 2.26 9.07
C PRO A 37 -3.67 3.61 9.17
N PRO A 38 -4.13 4.66 8.48
CA PRO A 38 -5.36 4.75 7.68
C PRO A 38 -5.18 4.32 6.21
N PHE A 39 -4.02 3.81 5.83
CA PHE A 39 -3.71 3.43 4.44
C PHE A 39 -4.43 2.15 4.01
N ASN A 40 -4.29 1.08 4.78
CA ASN A 40 -5.01 -0.18 4.53
C ASN A 40 -5.35 -0.87 5.86
N ASN A 41 -6.58 -1.32 5.98
CA ASN A 41 -7.08 -1.98 7.19
C ASN A 41 -8.10 -3.06 6.84
N LEU A 42 -7.97 -4.22 7.48
CA LEU A 42 -8.95 -5.30 7.43
C LEU A 42 -9.93 -5.10 8.59
N THR A 43 -11.17 -4.79 8.28
CA THR A 43 -12.23 -4.57 9.27
C THR A 43 -12.70 -5.89 9.88
N SER A 44 -13.39 -5.83 11.00
CA SER A 44 -13.90 -7.02 11.71
C SER A 44 -14.91 -7.83 10.90
N ASP A 45 -15.56 -7.22 9.91
CA ASP A 45 -16.46 -7.90 8.94
C ASP A 45 -15.74 -8.39 7.69
N GLY A 46 -14.38 -8.34 7.70
CA GLY A 46 -13.54 -8.90 6.64
C GLY A 46 -13.37 -8.02 5.40
N GLN A 47 -13.74 -6.73 5.47
CA GLN A 47 -13.55 -5.81 4.35
C GLN A 47 -12.20 -5.09 4.44
N LEU A 48 -11.54 -4.95 3.29
CA LEU A 48 -10.36 -4.11 3.16
C LEU A 48 -10.78 -2.68 2.84
N VAL A 49 -10.32 -1.73 3.66
CA VAL A 49 -10.63 -0.30 3.59
C VAL A 49 -9.36 0.53 3.77
N GLY A 50 -9.41 1.82 3.43
CA GLY A 50 -8.31 2.76 3.63
C GLY A 50 -7.89 3.47 2.36
N PHE A 51 -6.92 4.37 2.50
CA PHE A 51 -6.42 5.21 1.41
C PHE A 51 -5.87 4.37 0.24
N ASP A 52 -5.03 3.36 0.52
CA ASP A 52 -4.49 2.45 -0.50
C ASP A 52 -5.59 1.74 -1.30
N ILE A 53 -6.65 1.33 -0.60
CA ILE A 53 -7.78 0.63 -1.20
C ILE A 53 -8.57 1.55 -2.12
N ASP A 54 -8.83 2.78 -1.67
CA ASP A 54 -9.58 3.76 -2.47
C ASP A 54 -8.75 4.25 -3.67
N ILE A 55 -7.44 4.44 -3.51
CA ILE A 55 -6.52 4.72 -4.63
C ILE A 55 -6.53 3.55 -5.62
N ALA A 56 -6.36 2.31 -5.16
CA ALA A 56 -6.37 1.15 -6.06
C ALA A 56 -7.69 1.05 -6.86
N LYS A 57 -8.84 1.27 -6.21
CA LYS A 57 -10.15 1.31 -6.89
C LYS A 57 -10.18 2.41 -7.96
N ALA A 58 -9.75 3.62 -7.63
CA ALA A 58 -9.73 4.73 -8.59
C ALA A 58 -8.81 4.45 -9.79
N LEU A 59 -7.66 3.82 -9.56
CA LEU A 59 -6.76 3.41 -10.64
C LEU A 59 -7.38 2.32 -11.53
N CYS A 60 -8.09 1.34 -10.93
CA CYS A 60 -8.79 0.32 -11.70
C CYS A 60 -9.92 0.91 -12.56
N ASP A 61 -10.69 1.86 -12.01
CA ASP A 61 -11.75 2.56 -12.74
C ASP A 61 -11.15 3.32 -13.94
N GLU A 62 -10.03 4.03 -13.75
CA GLU A 62 -9.33 4.76 -14.81
C GLU A 62 -8.80 3.80 -15.89
N MET A 63 -8.24 2.66 -15.49
CA MET A 63 -7.75 1.62 -16.40
C MET A 63 -8.87 0.78 -17.04
N LYS A 64 -10.14 0.95 -16.61
CA LYS A 64 -11.31 0.16 -17.05
C LYS A 64 -11.11 -1.34 -16.81
N VAL A 65 -10.64 -1.71 -15.62
CA VAL A 65 -10.48 -3.08 -15.15
C VAL A 65 -11.18 -3.25 -13.80
N LYS A 66 -11.56 -4.49 -13.46
CA LYS A 66 -12.12 -4.80 -12.15
C LYS A 66 -11.00 -5.04 -11.15
N CYS A 67 -11.01 -4.35 -10.02
CA CYS A 67 -10.14 -4.68 -8.89
C CYS A 67 -10.73 -5.80 -8.03
N THR A 68 -9.87 -6.70 -7.57
CA THR A 68 -10.13 -7.61 -6.44
C THR A 68 -8.98 -7.51 -5.46
N PHE A 69 -9.26 -7.67 -4.17
CA PHE A 69 -8.28 -7.47 -3.11
C PHE A 69 -7.98 -8.77 -2.38
N VAL A 70 -6.71 -8.95 -2.02
CA VAL A 70 -6.22 -10.11 -1.27
C VAL A 70 -5.41 -9.59 -0.08
N ALA A 71 -5.83 -9.92 1.14
CA ALA A 71 -5.04 -9.66 2.34
C ALA A 71 -3.85 -10.61 2.39
N GLN A 72 -2.68 -10.11 2.70
CA GLN A 72 -1.43 -10.85 2.78
C GLN A 72 -0.48 -10.16 3.77
N ASP A 73 -0.05 -10.91 4.79
CA ASP A 73 0.92 -10.39 5.77
C ASP A 73 2.14 -9.78 5.11
N TRP A 74 2.64 -8.68 5.70
CA TRP A 74 3.69 -7.84 5.15
C TRP A 74 4.96 -8.63 4.77
N ASP A 75 5.49 -9.45 5.68
CA ASP A 75 6.73 -10.21 5.45
C ASP A 75 6.66 -11.16 4.24
N GLY A 76 5.45 -11.61 3.89
CA GLY A 76 5.19 -12.51 2.77
C GLY A 76 4.71 -11.86 1.49
N ILE A 77 4.51 -10.54 1.44
CA ILE A 77 3.75 -9.88 0.36
C ILE A 77 4.52 -9.90 -0.98
N ILE A 78 5.83 -9.60 -0.99
CA ILE A 78 6.65 -9.68 -2.21
C ILE A 78 6.76 -11.13 -2.73
N PRO A 79 7.11 -12.14 -1.92
CA PRO A 79 7.06 -13.55 -2.34
C PRO A 79 5.70 -13.99 -2.90
N ALA A 80 4.60 -13.52 -2.32
CA ALA A 80 3.24 -13.82 -2.79
C ALA A 80 2.94 -13.21 -4.17
N LEU A 81 3.40 -11.97 -4.42
CA LEU A 81 3.34 -11.34 -5.74
C LEU A 81 4.14 -12.14 -6.78
N GLN A 82 5.38 -12.52 -6.45
CA GLN A 82 6.24 -13.32 -7.32
C GLN A 82 5.64 -14.70 -7.63
N ALA A 83 4.95 -15.30 -6.65
CA ALA A 83 4.21 -16.55 -6.83
C ALA A 83 2.87 -16.40 -7.59
N GLY A 84 2.51 -15.17 -8.01
CA GLY A 84 1.30 -14.92 -8.79
C GLY A 84 0.00 -15.00 -8.00
N LYS A 85 0.01 -14.86 -6.66
CA LYS A 85 -1.22 -14.82 -5.85
C LYS A 85 -2.05 -13.58 -6.19
N PHE A 86 -1.42 -12.48 -6.54
CA PHE A 86 -2.02 -11.23 -7.03
C PHE A 86 -1.11 -10.61 -8.10
N ASP A 87 -1.53 -9.52 -8.72
CA ASP A 87 -0.87 -8.92 -9.88
C ASP A 87 -0.13 -7.64 -9.53
N ALA A 88 -0.56 -6.96 -8.47
CA ALA A 88 0.10 -5.76 -7.96
C ALA A 88 -0.01 -5.70 -6.43
N ILE A 89 0.91 -4.99 -5.77
CA ILE A 89 0.85 -4.66 -4.35
C ILE A 89 0.52 -3.17 -4.22
N VAL A 90 -0.57 -2.86 -3.50
CA VAL A 90 -0.91 -1.50 -3.04
C VAL A 90 -1.04 -1.57 -1.52
N ALA A 91 0.05 -1.29 -0.84
CA ALA A 91 0.22 -1.50 0.60
C ALA A 91 1.31 -0.59 1.17
N SER A 92 1.28 0.70 0.86
CA SER A 92 2.23 1.68 1.40
C SER A 92 3.72 1.30 1.19
N MET A 93 4.02 0.56 0.13
CA MET A 93 5.35 0.01 -0.09
C MET A 93 6.31 1.07 -0.65
N SER A 94 7.28 1.51 0.16
CA SER A 94 8.33 2.45 -0.27
C SER A 94 9.13 1.90 -1.45
N ILE A 95 9.41 2.75 -2.43
CA ILE A 95 10.22 2.44 -3.61
C ILE A 95 11.70 2.49 -3.22
N THR A 96 12.30 1.34 -2.90
CA THR A 96 13.72 1.28 -2.52
C THR A 96 14.57 0.52 -3.52
N PRO A 97 15.90 0.78 -3.60
CA PRO A 97 16.81 0.03 -4.44
C PRO A 97 16.75 -1.48 -4.17
N GLU A 98 16.72 -1.91 -2.90
CA GLU A 98 16.64 -3.31 -2.51
C GLU A 98 15.36 -3.99 -3.04
N ARG A 99 14.20 -3.32 -2.91
CA ARG A 99 12.94 -3.86 -3.42
C ARG A 99 12.89 -3.90 -4.93
N LYS A 100 13.51 -2.91 -5.61
CA LYS A 100 13.65 -2.87 -7.07
C LYS A 100 14.47 -4.04 -7.64
N GLU A 101 15.29 -4.72 -6.86
CA GLU A 101 15.93 -5.95 -7.31
C GLU A 101 14.93 -7.10 -7.50
N LYS A 102 13.84 -7.11 -6.73
CA LYS A 102 12.86 -8.21 -6.66
C LYS A 102 11.57 -7.93 -7.45
N VAL A 103 11.18 -6.66 -7.57
CA VAL A 103 9.92 -6.21 -8.19
C VAL A 103 10.15 -4.92 -8.99
N ASP A 104 9.22 -4.58 -9.89
CA ASP A 104 9.17 -3.26 -10.52
C ASP A 104 8.11 -2.41 -9.84
N PHE A 105 8.23 -1.08 -9.96
CA PHE A 105 7.35 -0.12 -9.30
C PHE A 105 6.73 0.86 -10.29
N SER A 106 5.53 1.31 -10.00
CA SER A 106 4.97 2.54 -10.53
C SER A 106 5.74 3.78 -10.02
N ASN A 107 5.39 4.96 -10.51
CA ASN A 107 5.65 6.21 -9.82
C ASN A 107 5.05 6.16 -8.40
N LYS A 108 5.55 7.02 -7.51
CA LYS A 108 4.94 7.13 -6.18
C LYS A 108 3.48 7.58 -6.29
N TYR A 109 2.65 7.13 -5.34
CA TYR A 109 1.29 7.65 -5.18
C TYR A 109 1.10 8.41 -3.87
N TYR A 110 2.06 8.33 -2.92
CA TYR A 110 2.17 9.23 -1.78
C TYR A 110 3.59 9.24 -1.20
N ASN A 111 3.88 10.19 -0.29
CA ASN A 111 5.12 10.22 0.49
C ASN A 111 4.90 10.96 1.81
N THR A 112 5.07 10.26 2.91
CA THR A 112 5.01 10.78 4.27
C THR A 112 6.28 10.42 5.04
N PRO A 113 6.72 11.25 6.00
CA PRO A 113 7.97 11.02 6.70
C PRO A 113 7.84 9.98 7.82
N SER A 114 8.96 9.34 8.17
CA SER A 114 9.11 8.58 9.41
C SER A 114 9.10 9.50 10.64
N ALA A 115 8.58 8.96 11.76
CA ALA A 115 8.62 9.62 13.06
C ALA A 115 8.78 8.59 14.18
N LEU A 116 9.11 9.08 15.38
CA LEU A 116 9.10 8.28 16.61
C LEU A 116 7.98 8.73 17.53
N ALA A 117 7.34 7.75 18.16
CA ALA A 117 6.39 7.98 19.25
C ALA A 117 6.89 7.34 20.55
N VAL A 118 6.53 7.97 21.68
CA VAL A 118 6.96 7.59 23.03
C VAL A 118 5.81 7.72 24.02
N PRO A 119 5.86 7.09 25.20
CA PRO A 119 4.93 7.39 26.29
C PRO A 119 4.92 8.88 26.66
N LYS A 120 3.79 9.44 27.07
CA LYS A 120 3.64 10.87 27.43
C LYS A 120 4.57 11.31 28.54
N ASP A 121 4.87 10.43 29.48
CA ASP A 121 5.77 10.64 30.63
C ASP A 121 7.24 10.37 30.28
N SER A 122 7.55 9.99 29.04
CA SER A 122 8.91 9.79 28.60
C SER A 122 9.77 11.04 28.79
N THR A 123 10.98 10.83 29.31
CA THR A 123 12.00 11.87 29.50
C THR A 123 12.86 12.13 28.27
N LEU A 124 12.69 11.36 27.21
CA LEU A 124 13.40 11.55 25.94
C LEU A 124 13.10 12.94 25.35
N LYS A 125 14.14 13.58 24.79
CA LYS A 125 14.04 14.97 24.29
C LYS A 125 14.29 15.10 22.78
N GLY A 126 14.85 14.05 22.15
CA GLY A 126 15.18 14.05 20.75
C GLY A 126 15.20 12.64 20.17
N VAL A 127 15.51 12.58 18.90
CA VAL A 127 15.46 11.36 18.07
C VAL A 127 16.83 11.00 17.50
N THR A 128 17.90 11.58 18.07
CA THR A 128 19.26 11.23 17.64
C THR A 128 19.68 9.88 18.22
N LYS A 129 20.73 9.29 17.67
CA LYS A 129 21.32 8.06 18.19
C LYS A 129 21.68 8.19 19.68
N GLU A 130 22.23 9.34 20.06
CA GLU A 130 22.64 9.64 21.43
C GLU A 130 21.43 9.78 22.36
N ASP A 131 20.36 10.43 21.92
CA ASP A 131 19.12 10.57 22.69
C ASP A 131 18.48 9.22 23.02
N LEU A 132 18.58 8.27 22.09
CA LEU A 132 17.95 6.96 22.17
C LEU A 132 18.89 5.86 22.71
N ALA A 133 20.14 6.18 23.05
CA ALA A 133 21.11 5.21 23.54
C ALA A 133 20.59 4.45 24.77
N GLY A 134 20.71 3.10 24.74
CA GLY A 134 20.22 2.20 25.77
C GLY A 134 18.71 2.00 25.81
N LYS A 135 17.94 2.53 24.84
CA LYS A 135 16.49 2.41 24.75
C LYS A 135 16.07 1.20 23.92
N THR A 136 14.86 0.72 24.17
CA THR A 136 14.22 -0.32 23.34
C THR A 136 13.23 0.33 22.39
N ILE A 137 13.47 0.19 21.09
CA ILE A 137 12.67 0.79 20.01
C ILE A 137 11.96 -0.34 19.27
N GLY A 138 10.63 -0.33 19.25
CA GLY A 138 9.80 -1.26 18.46
C GLY A 138 9.67 -0.77 17.02
N VAL A 139 9.78 -1.68 16.05
CA VAL A 139 9.62 -1.35 14.62
C VAL A 139 9.13 -2.58 13.87
N ALA A 140 8.19 -2.39 12.95
CA ALA A 140 7.73 -3.48 12.09
C ALA A 140 8.85 -4.00 11.18
N THR A 141 9.06 -5.33 11.14
CA THR A 141 10.14 -5.99 10.38
C THR A 141 9.99 -5.80 8.88
N THR A 142 11.08 -5.92 8.13
CA THR A 142 11.16 -5.78 6.66
C THR A 142 10.66 -4.44 6.11
N THR A 143 10.52 -3.43 7.00
CA THR A 143 10.17 -2.05 6.62
C THR A 143 11.41 -1.18 6.43
N THR A 144 11.19 -0.02 5.81
CA THR A 144 12.24 1.02 5.71
C THR A 144 12.57 1.61 7.08
N HIS A 145 11.59 1.69 7.99
CA HIS A 145 11.75 2.11 9.37
C HIS A 145 12.67 1.16 10.13
N PHE A 146 12.46 -0.16 10.00
CA PHE A 146 13.34 -1.16 10.62
C PHE A 146 14.78 -1.08 10.11
N ASN A 147 14.93 -0.88 8.79
CA ASN A 147 16.25 -0.71 8.18
C ASN A 147 16.94 0.56 8.69
N TYR A 148 16.19 1.66 8.84
CA TYR A 148 16.72 2.91 9.36
C TYR A 148 17.09 2.78 10.84
N ALA A 149 16.16 2.32 11.68
CA ALA A 149 16.39 2.13 13.11
C ALA A 149 17.63 1.25 13.39
N SER A 150 17.72 0.11 12.70
CA SER A 150 18.82 -0.85 12.86
C SER A 150 20.18 -0.29 12.46
N LYS A 151 20.21 0.59 11.44
CA LYS A 151 21.46 1.22 10.98
C LYS A 151 21.85 2.44 11.81
N THR A 152 20.87 3.17 12.33
CA THR A 152 21.08 4.46 12.99
C THR A 152 21.21 4.32 14.49
N TYR A 153 20.32 3.56 15.15
CA TYR A 153 20.25 3.46 16.60
C TYR A 153 21.06 2.28 17.14
N THR A 154 22.34 2.20 16.76
CA THR A 154 23.23 1.07 17.08
C THR A 154 23.51 0.88 18.56
N ASP A 155 23.25 1.90 19.39
CA ASP A 155 23.41 1.86 20.85
C ASP A 155 22.06 1.59 21.57
N SER A 156 21.01 1.29 20.80
CA SER A 156 19.67 0.92 21.27
C SER A 156 19.37 -0.53 20.97
N THR A 157 18.35 -1.09 21.61
CA THR A 157 17.77 -2.39 21.22
C THR A 157 16.63 -2.14 20.23
N VAL A 158 16.81 -2.48 18.95
CA VAL A 158 15.73 -2.47 17.97
C VAL A 158 15.01 -3.80 18.02
N LYS A 159 13.73 -3.77 18.45
CA LYS A 159 12.88 -4.95 18.56
C LYS A 159 11.91 -5.00 17.36
N GLY A 160 12.02 -6.08 16.56
CA GLY A 160 11.16 -6.30 15.40
C GLY A 160 9.78 -6.83 15.78
N TYR A 161 8.76 -6.39 15.03
CA TYR A 161 7.36 -6.82 15.15
C TYR A 161 6.81 -7.24 13.78
N PRO A 162 5.85 -8.17 13.74
CA PRO A 162 5.22 -8.56 12.47
C PRO A 162 4.41 -7.44 11.82
N SER A 163 3.84 -6.51 12.63
CA SER A 163 2.98 -5.43 12.16
C SER A 163 3.03 -4.21 13.08
N SER A 164 2.63 -3.03 12.58
CA SER A 164 2.54 -1.78 13.35
C SER A 164 1.59 -1.87 14.55
N PRO A 165 0.39 -2.48 14.48
CA PRO A 165 -0.47 -2.61 15.66
C PRO A 165 0.16 -3.37 16.84
N GLU A 166 1.05 -4.33 16.57
CA GLU A 166 1.71 -5.10 17.63
C GLU A 166 2.79 -4.27 18.34
N GLU A 167 3.59 -3.47 17.63
CA GLU A 167 4.53 -2.55 18.26
C GLU A 167 3.84 -1.44 19.04
N GLN A 168 2.72 -0.91 18.51
CA GLN A 168 1.88 0.09 19.15
C GLN A 168 1.29 -0.44 20.47
N ALA A 169 0.79 -1.68 20.47
CA ALA A 169 0.30 -2.34 21.66
C ALA A 169 1.39 -2.52 22.72
N ASP A 170 2.64 -2.86 22.31
CA ASP A 170 3.75 -3.00 23.23
C ASP A 170 4.22 -1.65 23.79
N LEU A 171 4.19 -0.57 22.99
CA LEU A 171 4.43 0.79 23.49
C LEU A 171 3.38 1.19 24.53
N ALA A 172 2.10 1.01 24.22
CA ALA A 172 0.97 1.35 25.11
C ALA A 172 1.02 0.59 26.44
N ASN A 173 1.56 -0.64 26.43
CA ASN A 173 1.73 -1.46 27.63
C ASN A 173 3.06 -1.22 28.37
N GLY A 174 3.85 -0.22 27.97
CA GLY A 174 5.12 0.14 28.62
C GLY A 174 6.25 -0.88 28.46
N ARG A 175 6.19 -1.72 27.40
CA ARG A 175 7.22 -2.71 27.06
C ARG A 175 8.30 -2.15 26.13
N LEU A 176 8.10 -0.95 25.60
CA LEU A 176 8.99 -0.23 24.72
C LEU A 176 9.21 1.19 25.24
N ASP A 177 10.40 1.74 25.00
CA ASP A 177 10.70 3.16 25.25
C ASP A 177 10.20 4.05 24.10
N ALA A 178 10.22 3.55 22.88
CA ALA A 178 9.78 4.23 21.66
C ALA A 178 9.31 3.23 20.59
N ILE A 179 8.58 3.72 19.59
CA ILE A 179 8.34 3.03 18.30
C ILE A 179 8.69 3.97 17.15
N GLU A 180 9.10 3.42 16.01
CA GLU A 180 9.37 4.18 14.79
C GLU A 180 8.50 3.67 13.65
N ASP A 181 7.70 4.57 13.06
CA ASP A 181 6.81 4.26 11.95
C ASP A 181 6.52 5.53 11.12
N ASP A 182 5.69 5.40 10.09
CA ASP A 182 5.14 6.54 9.34
C ASP A 182 4.38 7.49 10.27
N ILE A 183 4.62 8.79 10.14
CA ILE A 183 4.01 9.80 11.03
C ILE A 183 2.49 9.76 11.01
N VAL A 184 1.89 9.42 9.86
CA VAL A 184 0.42 9.37 9.72
C VAL A 184 -0.15 8.15 10.44
N VAL A 185 0.54 7.02 10.38
CA VAL A 185 0.18 5.80 11.12
C VAL A 185 0.30 6.02 12.61
N LEU A 186 1.40 6.65 13.04
CA LEU A 186 1.56 7.04 14.45
C LEU A 186 0.48 8.01 14.90
N GLN A 187 0.14 9.03 14.10
CA GLN A 187 -0.92 9.97 14.46
C GLN A 187 -2.29 9.28 14.56
N GLN A 188 -2.59 8.37 13.64
CA GLN A 188 -3.83 7.57 13.69
C GLN A 188 -3.91 6.74 14.99
N PHE A 189 -2.79 6.13 15.39
CA PHE A 189 -2.69 5.43 16.67
C PHE A 189 -2.91 6.39 17.84
N LEU A 190 -2.21 7.52 17.90
CA LEU A 190 -2.28 8.50 18.99
C LEU A 190 -3.68 9.14 19.15
N ASP A 191 -4.43 9.23 18.07
CA ASP A 191 -5.82 9.73 18.07
C ASP A 191 -6.83 8.67 18.54
N SER A 192 -6.40 7.40 18.68
CA SER A 192 -7.21 6.30 19.18
C SER A 192 -7.19 6.23 20.72
N PRO A 193 -8.16 5.54 21.37
CA PRO A 193 -8.12 5.28 22.80
C PRO A 193 -6.84 4.55 23.25
N ASP A 194 -6.34 3.62 22.45
CA ASP A 194 -5.17 2.81 22.79
C ASP A 194 -3.88 3.64 22.76
N GLY A 195 -3.81 4.66 21.89
CA GLY A 195 -2.68 5.58 21.78
C GLY A 195 -2.73 6.79 22.72
N ALA A 196 -3.79 6.89 23.55
CA ALA A 196 -3.96 8.01 24.48
C ALA A 196 -2.83 8.14 25.52
N CYS A 197 -2.03 7.09 25.74
CA CYS A 197 -0.83 7.08 26.60
C CYS A 197 0.35 7.87 26.05
N CYS A 198 0.37 8.15 24.76
CA CYS A 198 1.59 8.35 24.01
C CYS A 198 1.57 9.69 23.24
N LYS A 199 2.71 10.06 22.65
CA LYS A 199 2.91 11.30 21.92
C LYS A 199 4.00 11.13 20.86
N ILE A 200 3.99 11.95 19.80
CA ILE A 200 5.14 12.08 18.89
C ILE A 200 6.33 12.66 19.66
N LEU A 201 7.48 12.04 19.53
CA LEU A 201 8.76 12.55 20.04
C LEU A 201 9.39 13.49 19.00
N GLY A 202 9.43 13.08 17.74
CA GLY A 202 10.02 13.84 16.66
C GLY A 202 10.17 13.02 15.39
N GLN A 203 10.73 13.66 14.37
CA GLN A 203 11.06 13.04 13.09
C GLN A 203 12.57 12.94 12.94
N PRO A 204 13.11 11.78 12.53
CA PRO A 204 14.53 11.68 12.19
C PRO A 204 14.89 12.66 11.06
N SER A 205 16.07 13.26 11.14
CA SER A 205 16.55 14.17 10.10
C SER A 205 18.08 14.07 9.98
N PRO A 206 18.63 13.84 8.78
CA PRO A 206 17.91 13.61 7.52
C PRO A 206 17.20 12.26 7.47
N GLN A 207 16.21 12.14 6.55
CA GLN A 207 15.62 10.84 6.16
C GLN A 207 16.25 10.43 4.82
N PRO A 208 17.23 9.52 4.83
CA PRO A 208 17.99 9.21 3.63
C PRO A 208 17.12 8.47 2.61
N VAL A 209 17.07 9.00 1.38
CA VAL A 209 16.28 8.43 0.27
C VAL A 209 16.73 7.02 -0.10
N GLU A 210 17.97 6.67 0.16
CA GLU A 210 18.51 5.31 -0.05
C GLU A 210 17.82 4.27 0.84
N ILE A 211 17.30 4.69 1.99
CA ILE A 211 16.57 3.82 2.92
C ILE A 211 15.07 3.97 2.73
N PHE A 212 14.55 5.19 2.78
CA PHE A 212 13.10 5.44 2.76
C PHE A 212 12.50 5.46 1.34
N GLY A 213 13.33 5.68 0.32
CA GLY A 213 12.88 5.86 -1.06
C GLY A 213 12.24 7.23 -1.30
N PRO A 214 11.77 7.49 -2.54
CA PRO A 214 11.10 8.75 -2.89
C PRO A 214 9.62 8.79 -2.47
N GLY A 215 9.09 7.71 -1.91
CA GLY A 215 7.71 7.53 -1.50
C GLY A 215 7.20 6.12 -1.77
N ALA A 216 5.91 5.89 -1.48
CA ALA A 216 5.23 4.63 -1.70
C ALA A 216 4.79 4.48 -3.16
N GLY A 217 5.08 3.33 -3.75
CA GLY A 217 4.68 2.97 -5.12
C GLY A 217 3.94 1.65 -5.17
N ILE A 218 3.35 1.37 -6.32
CA ILE A 218 2.64 0.13 -6.60
C ILE A 218 3.65 -0.86 -7.16
N ALA A 219 3.87 -1.98 -6.44
CA ALA A 219 4.81 -3.00 -6.90
C ALA A 219 4.13 -4.03 -7.81
N VAL A 220 4.84 -4.42 -8.87
CA VAL A 220 4.44 -5.47 -9.81
C VAL A 220 5.60 -6.45 -10.01
N ARG A 221 5.36 -7.62 -10.60
CA ARG A 221 6.46 -8.55 -10.91
C ARG A 221 7.46 -7.92 -11.87
N LYS A 222 8.70 -8.33 -11.77
CA LYS A 222 9.77 -7.88 -12.67
C LYS A 222 9.38 -8.10 -14.13
N GLY A 223 9.61 -7.08 -14.96
CA GLY A 223 9.36 -7.11 -16.39
C GLY A 223 7.93 -6.81 -16.82
N GLU A 224 6.98 -6.57 -15.89
CA GLU A 224 5.60 -6.18 -16.22
C GLU A 224 5.48 -4.69 -16.59
N THR A 225 6.33 -4.24 -17.50
CA THR A 225 6.45 -2.83 -17.92
C THR A 225 5.12 -2.25 -18.42
N ASP A 226 4.32 -3.04 -19.14
CA ASP A 226 3.00 -2.59 -19.62
C ASP A 226 2.05 -2.25 -18.46
N LEU A 227 2.09 -3.04 -17.39
CA LEU A 227 1.27 -2.77 -16.20
C LEU A 227 1.77 -1.52 -15.46
N VAL A 228 3.09 -1.38 -15.30
CA VAL A 228 3.72 -0.18 -14.71
C VAL A 228 3.28 1.08 -15.48
N ASN A 229 3.37 1.07 -16.81
CA ASN A 229 2.99 2.21 -17.64
C ASN A 229 1.50 2.56 -17.49
N LYS A 230 0.63 1.56 -17.41
CA LYS A 230 -0.81 1.79 -17.18
C LYS A 230 -1.08 2.36 -15.80
N LEU A 231 -0.42 1.85 -14.76
CA LEU A 231 -0.52 2.37 -13.40
C LEU A 231 -0.04 3.82 -13.32
N ASN A 232 1.09 4.15 -13.95
CA ASN A 232 1.60 5.52 -14.01
C ASN A 232 0.62 6.46 -14.70
N SER A 233 0.10 6.07 -15.87
CA SER A 233 -0.90 6.88 -16.59
C SER A 233 -2.18 7.06 -15.77
N ALA A 234 -2.59 6.05 -15.02
CA ALA A 234 -3.77 6.13 -14.16
C ALA A 234 -3.52 7.02 -12.92
N ILE A 235 -2.32 6.97 -12.31
CA ILE A 235 -1.91 7.88 -11.21
C ILE A 235 -1.98 9.32 -11.71
N ASP A 236 -1.39 9.62 -12.86
CA ASP A 236 -1.41 10.95 -13.45
C ASP A 236 -2.85 11.42 -13.74
N ALA A 237 -3.68 10.55 -14.30
CA ALA A 237 -5.08 10.84 -14.63
C ALA A 237 -5.92 11.16 -13.38
N ILE A 238 -5.86 10.35 -12.32
CA ILE A 238 -6.63 10.62 -11.09
C ILE A 238 -6.15 11.87 -10.35
N ARG A 239 -4.87 12.23 -10.49
CA ARG A 239 -4.33 13.50 -9.99
C ARG A 239 -4.87 14.69 -10.81
N ALA A 240 -4.85 14.57 -12.14
CA ALA A 240 -5.29 15.65 -13.02
C ALA A 240 -6.80 15.91 -12.97
N ASN A 241 -7.63 14.87 -12.82
CA ASN A 241 -9.09 14.98 -12.78
C ASN A 241 -9.67 15.28 -11.39
N GLY A 242 -8.82 15.37 -10.35
CA GLY A 242 -9.20 15.70 -8.97
C GLY A 242 -9.65 14.52 -8.12
N LYS A 243 -9.73 13.28 -8.67
CA LYS A 243 -10.11 12.09 -7.90
C LYS A 243 -9.11 11.77 -6.80
N TYR A 244 -7.81 11.97 -7.04
CA TYR A 244 -6.79 11.82 -6.03
C TYR A 244 -7.05 12.76 -4.83
N LYS A 245 -7.33 14.03 -5.10
CA LYS A 245 -7.64 15.00 -4.04
C LYS A 245 -8.89 14.63 -3.25
N GLU A 246 -9.95 14.19 -3.93
CA GLU A 246 -11.16 13.70 -3.26
C GLU A 246 -10.86 12.55 -2.27
N ILE A 247 -10.03 11.60 -2.69
CA ILE A 247 -9.61 10.48 -1.84
C ILE A 247 -8.69 10.99 -0.72
N ASN A 248 -7.69 11.83 -1.05
CA ASN A 248 -6.80 12.41 -0.05
C ASN A 248 -7.57 13.10 1.08
N ASP A 249 -8.50 13.98 0.75
CA ASP A 249 -9.25 14.79 1.71
C ASP A 249 -10.19 13.96 2.61
N LYS A 250 -10.49 12.72 2.23
CA LYS A 250 -11.25 11.77 3.06
C LYS A 250 -10.43 11.27 4.26
N TYR A 251 -9.11 11.15 4.09
CA TYR A 251 -8.22 10.57 5.10
C TYR A 251 -7.29 11.59 5.75
N PHE A 252 -6.90 12.64 5.02
CA PHE A 252 -5.84 13.56 5.44
C PHE A 252 -6.27 15.02 5.30
N LYS A 253 -5.73 15.88 6.20
CA LYS A 253 -5.94 17.34 6.17
C LYS A 253 -4.86 18.06 5.37
N PHE A 254 -3.94 17.34 4.76
CA PHE A 254 -2.83 17.84 3.95
C PHE A 254 -2.65 16.92 2.73
N ASP A 255 -1.92 17.38 1.73
CA ASP A 255 -1.64 16.59 0.55
C ASP A 255 -0.51 15.59 0.85
N VAL A 256 -0.85 14.30 0.93
CA VAL A 256 0.14 13.23 1.20
C VAL A 256 1.00 12.89 -0.01
N TYR A 257 0.66 13.37 -1.21
CA TYR A 257 1.53 13.17 -2.38
C TYR A 257 2.90 13.82 -2.17
N GLY A 258 2.92 14.95 -1.46
CA GLY A 258 4.12 15.71 -1.19
C GLY A 258 4.70 16.40 -2.44
N ALA A 259 5.93 16.88 -2.34
CA ALA A 259 6.61 17.53 -3.46
C ALA A 259 6.81 16.56 -4.65
N GLU A 260 6.80 17.09 -5.86
CA GLU A 260 7.28 16.36 -7.04
C GLU A 260 8.76 16.03 -6.82
N SER A 261 9.12 14.77 -7.06
CA SER A 261 10.49 14.25 -6.88
C SER A 261 11.31 14.38 -8.13
#